data_8e9b97636044a6ec96f951a931f62fd2
#
_entry.id   8e9b97636044a6ec96f951a931f62fd2
#
_cell.length_a   1.000
_cell.length_b   1.000
_cell.length_c   1.000
_cell.angle_alpha   90.00
_cell.angle_beta   90.00
_cell.angle_gamma   90.00
#
_symmetry.space_group_name_H-M   'P 1'
#
loop_
_entity.id
_entity.type
_entity.pdbx_description
1 polymer ?
#
loop_
_entity_poly.entity_id
_entity_poly.type
_entity_poly.pdbx_seq_one_letter_code
_entity_poly.pdbx_strand_id
1 'polypeptide(L)'
;MTLFDRSWYNRGVVEKVFDFCTDAQRHKFFDQVGPFENMLEQEGVHLIKFWLNVGRAEHLSRFMERERNPLKYWKLSWIDVEDLNRWDAYSEAIDETLSKTNLDHSPWHVVRADDKRRARLAVMQTILSQFDYAGRN
;
A
#
# COMPACT_ATOMS: atom_id res chain seq x y z
N MET A 1 5.30 -0.58 -18.45
CA MET A 1 5.07 -0.80 -17.03
C MET A 1 4.70 0.53 -16.39
N THR A 2 3.65 0.57 -15.58
CA THR A 2 3.23 1.75 -14.81
C THR A 2 3.32 1.40 -13.32
N LEU A 3 3.87 2.30 -12.50
CA LEU A 3 3.95 2.16 -11.06
C LEU A 3 3.05 3.20 -10.39
N PHE A 4 2.19 2.76 -9.50
CA PHE A 4 1.39 3.64 -8.66
C PHE A 4 2.01 3.68 -7.26
N ASP A 5 2.46 4.85 -6.83
CA ASP A 5 2.74 5.12 -5.43
C ASP A 5 1.46 5.63 -4.78
N ARG A 6 0.79 4.77 -4.04
CA ARG A 6 -0.64 4.82 -3.71
C ARG A 6 -1.50 4.69 -4.99
N SER A 7 -2.76 4.38 -4.82
CA SER A 7 -3.67 4.16 -5.95
C SER A 7 -5.10 4.42 -5.50
N TRP A 8 -6.08 3.86 -6.18
CA TRP A 8 -7.48 3.84 -5.75
C TRP A 8 -7.69 3.27 -4.34
N TYR A 9 -6.74 2.51 -3.82
CA TYR A 9 -6.78 1.95 -2.46
C TYR A 9 -6.65 2.98 -1.33
N ASN A 10 -6.31 4.24 -1.63
CA ASN A 10 -6.43 5.33 -0.65
C ASN A 10 -7.83 5.42 -0.05
N ARG A 11 -8.88 5.11 -0.83
CA ARG A 11 -10.27 5.07 -0.38
C ARG A 11 -10.49 4.07 0.74
N GLY A 12 -9.81 2.92 0.68
CA GLY A 12 -9.93 1.88 1.70
C GLY A 12 -9.25 2.24 3.02
N VAL A 13 -8.15 2.97 3.00
CA VAL A 13 -7.28 3.21 4.17
C VAL A 13 -7.22 4.68 4.56
N VAL A 14 -6.42 5.49 3.87
CA VAL A 14 -6.14 6.89 4.26
C VAL A 14 -7.41 7.73 4.31
N GLU A 15 -8.25 7.64 3.28
CA GLU A 15 -9.47 8.44 3.22
C GLU A 15 -10.48 8.04 4.31
N LYS A 16 -10.48 6.77 4.75
CA LYS A 16 -11.29 6.31 5.87
C LYS A 16 -10.79 6.89 7.19
N VAL A 17 -9.48 6.80 7.44
CA VAL A 17 -8.88 7.22 8.72
C VAL A 17 -8.98 8.73 8.94
N PHE A 18 -8.95 9.52 7.85
CA PHE A 18 -9.05 11.00 7.93
C PHE A 18 -10.42 11.55 7.58
N ASP A 19 -11.44 10.70 7.45
CA ASP A 19 -12.81 11.11 7.11
C ASP A 19 -12.90 11.90 5.78
N PHE A 20 -12.00 11.59 4.83
CA PHE A 20 -12.01 12.19 3.48
C PHE A 20 -13.05 11.52 2.56
N CYS A 21 -13.63 10.43 2.99
CA CYS A 21 -14.75 9.78 2.31
C CYS A 21 -15.82 9.36 3.30
N THR A 22 -17.06 9.29 2.83
CA THR A 22 -18.17 8.73 3.61
C THR A 22 -18.12 7.20 3.62
N ASP A 23 -18.76 6.57 4.62
CA ASP A 23 -18.87 5.11 4.66
C ASP A 23 -19.56 4.55 3.40
N ALA A 24 -20.56 5.24 2.88
CA ALA A 24 -21.24 4.84 1.64
C ALA A 24 -20.28 4.85 0.43
N GLN A 25 -19.39 5.86 0.33
CA GLN A 25 -18.39 5.92 -0.74
C GLN A 25 -17.35 4.81 -0.58
N ARG A 26 -16.96 4.47 0.64
CA ARG A 26 -16.03 3.39 0.94
C ARG A 26 -16.64 2.02 0.62
N HIS A 27 -17.90 1.77 0.99
CA HIS A 27 -18.62 0.56 0.62
C HIS A 27 -18.67 0.38 -0.91
N LYS A 28 -19.09 1.42 -1.60
CA LYS A 28 -19.11 1.42 -3.07
C LYS A 28 -17.76 1.11 -3.69
N PHE A 29 -16.68 1.59 -3.10
CA PHE A 29 -15.31 1.26 -3.54
C PHE A 29 -15.04 -0.24 -3.44
N PHE A 30 -15.35 -0.88 -2.30
CA PHE A 30 -15.15 -2.32 -2.13
C PHE A 30 -15.99 -3.16 -3.10
N ASP A 31 -17.22 -2.72 -3.41
CA ASP A 31 -18.07 -3.39 -4.39
C ASP A 31 -17.52 -3.29 -5.83
N GLN A 32 -16.80 -2.22 -6.14
CA GLN A 32 -16.37 -1.91 -7.50
C GLN A 32 -14.93 -2.29 -7.81
N VAL A 33 -14.04 -2.32 -6.81
CA VAL A 33 -12.61 -2.51 -7.05
C VAL A 33 -12.30 -3.90 -7.63
N GLY A 34 -12.92 -4.95 -7.14
CA GLY A 34 -12.73 -6.30 -7.64
C GLY A 34 -13.14 -6.46 -9.10
N PRO A 35 -14.38 -6.11 -9.48
CA PRO A 35 -14.81 -6.09 -10.90
C PRO A 35 -13.90 -5.22 -11.79
N PHE A 36 -13.45 -4.07 -11.31
CA PHE A 36 -12.54 -3.20 -12.06
C PHE A 36 -11.18 -3.86 -12.31
N GLU A 37 -10.57 -4.46 -11.30
CA GLU A 37 -9.29 -5.16 -11.43
C GLU A 37 -9.40 -6.38 -12.33
N ASN A 38 -10.50 -7.14 -12.21
CA ASN A 38 -10.77 -8.26 -13.09
C ASN A 38 -10.91 -7.84 -14.57
N MET A 39 -11.56 -6.72 -14.83
CA MET A 39 -11.67 -6.17 -16.18
C MET A 39 -10.28 -5.83 -16.75
N LEU A 40 -9.40 -5.22 -15.96
CA LEU A 40 -8.03 -4.91 -16.41
C LEU A 40 -7.25 -6.18 -16.76
N GLU A 41 -7.37 -7.23 -15.97
CA GLU A 41 -6.70 -8.50 -16.26
C GLU A 41 -7.23 -9.19 -17.50
N GLN A 42 -8.54 -9.16 -17.72
CA GLN A 42 -9.16 -9.70 -18.93
C GLN A 42 -8.69 -8.99 -20.20
N GLU A 43 -8.35 -7.70 -20.09
CA GLU A 43 -7.72 -6.91 -21.17
C GLU A 43 -6.21 -7.09 -21.27
N GLY A 44 -5.64 -8.07 -20.57
CA GLY A 44 -4.22 -8.42 -20.62
C GLY A 44 -3.29 -7.53 -19.78
N VAL A 45 -3.83 -6.73 -18.86
CA VAL A 45 -3.04 -5.96 -17.90
C VAL A 45 -2.61 -6.87 -16.76
N HIS A 46 -1.32 -7.09 -16.58
CA HIS A 46 -0.80 -7.84 -15.44
C HIS A 46 -0.72 -6.92 -14.22
N LEU A 47 -1.62 -7.10 -13.26
CA LEU A 47 -1.75 -6.28 -12.06
C LEU A 47 -1.04 -6.95 -10.88
N ILE A 48 -0.07 -6.26 -10.27
CA ILE A 48 0.63 -6.73 -9.07
C ILE A 48 0.42 -5.72 -7.95
N LYS A 49 -0.11 -6.17 -6.82
CA LYS A 49 -0.38 -5.34 -5.66
C LYS A 49 0.61 -5.60 -4.54
N PHE A 50 1.24 -4.55 -4.04
CA PHE A 50 2.15 -4.62 -2.89
C PHE A 50 1.63 -3.79 -1.73
N TRP A 51 1.62 -4.41 -0.56
CA TRP A 51 1.48 -3.70 0.71
C TRP A 51 2.84 -3.66 1.41
N LEU A 52 3.43 -2.46 1.53
CA LEU A 52 4.71 -2.28 2.21
C LEU A 52 4.45 -2.04 3.69
N ASN A 53 4.51 -3.12 4.47
CA ASN A 53 4.20 -3.08 5.90
C ASN A 53 5.40 -2.59 6.71
N VAL A 54 5.23 -1.46 7.40
CA VAL A 54 6.22 -0.86 8.30
C VAL A 54 5.71 -0.96 9.72
N GLY A 55 6.53 -1.50 10.63
CA GLY A 55 6.17 -1.61 12.05
C GLY A 55 6.12 -0.24 12.75
N ARG A 56 5.31 -0.14 13.81
CA ARG A 56 5.10 1.11 14.57
C ARG A 56 6.40 1.75 15.04
N ALA A 57 7.32 0.93 15.56
CA ALA A 57 8.61 1.43 16.05
C ALA A 57 9.48 2.03 14.94
N GLU A 58 9.52 1.39 13.78
CA GLU A 58 10.25 1.89 12.62
C GLU A 58 9.59 3.15 12.04
N HIS A 59 8.25 3.19 12.02
CA HIS A 59 7.51 4.38 11.59
C HIS A 59 7.85 5.60 12.45
N LEU A 60 7.82 5.44 13.78
CA LEU A 60 8.22 6.46 14.74
C LEU A 60 9.69 6.88 14.56
N SER A 61 10.60 5.92 14.39
CA SER A 61 12.01 6.20 14.15
C SER A 61 12.23 7.05 12.90
N ARG A 62 11.54 6.73 11.79
CA ARG A 62 11.59 7.50 10.55
C ARG A 62 11.01 8.91 10.71
N PHE A 63 9.95 9.04 11.49
CA PHE A 63 9.38 10.34 11.81
C PHE A 63 10.39 11.23 12.54
N MET A 64 11.00 10.73 13.63
CA MET A 64 12.02 11.45 14.40
C MET A 64 13.26 11.80 13.56
N GLU A 65 13.67 10.92 12.65
CA GLU A 65 14.76 11.19 11.72
C GLU A 65 14.43 12.36 10.77
N ARG A 66 13.18 12.42 10.25
CA ARG A 66 12.75 13.52 9.38
C ARG A 66 12.71 14.85 10.14
N GLU A 67 12.24 14.84 11.39
CA GLU A 67 12.17 16.02 12.24
C GLU A 67 13.57 16.60 12.54
N ARG A 68 14.55 15.72 12.81
CA ARG A 68 15.92 16.13 13.15
C ARG A 68 16.78 16.51 11.96
N ASN A 69 16.44 16.10 10.76
CA ASN A 69 17.25 16.31 9.56
C ASN A 69 16.67 17.44 8.70
N PRO A 70 17.31 18.64 8.64
CA PRO A 70 16.81 19.77 7.85
C PRO A 70 16.56 19.45 6.38
N LEU A 71 17.33 18.51 5.80
CA LEU A 71 17.17 18.08 4.40
C LEU A 71 15.95 17.17 4.19
N LYS A 72 15.33 16.68 5.28
CA LYS A 72 14.16 15.80 5.25
C LYS A 72 12.92 16.45 5.84
N TYR A 73 13.05 17.61 6.46
CA TYR A 73 11.96 18.32 7.15
C TYR A 73 10.78 18.61 6.21
N TRP A 74 11.03 18.93 4.96
CA TRP A 74 10.01 19.16 3.94
C TRP A 74 9.12 17.94 3.63
N LYS A 75 9.52 16.74 4.08
CA LYS A 75 8.74 15.50 3.96
C LYS A 75 7.77 15.29 5.13
N LEU A 76 7.83 16.13 6.16
CA LEU A 76 6.88 16.09 7.26
C LEU A 76 5.59 16.81 6.86
N SER A 77 4.49 16.12 7.02
CA SER A 77 3.15 16.68 6.86
C SER A 77 2.38 16.54 8.18
N TRP A 78 1.31 17.29 8.33
CA TRP A 78 0.41 17.12 9.47
C TRP A 78 -0.20 15.70 9.52
N ILE A 79 -0.36 15.06 8.36
CA ILE A 79 -0.81 13.66 8.23
C ILE A 79 0.18 12.72 8.92
N ASP A 80 1.49 12.90 8.71
CA ASP A 80 2.50 12.03 9.34
C ASP A 80 2.46 12.09 10.88
N VAL A 81 2.06 13.23 11.46
CA VAL A 81 1.89 13.40 12.91
C VAL A 81 0.63 12.66 13.38
N GLU A 82 -0.48 12.87 12.68
CA GLU A 82 -1.76 12.24 13.00
C GLU A 82 -1.76 10.73 12.77
N ASP A 83 -0.98 10.21 11.82
CA ASP A 83 -0.81 8.78 11.56
C ASP A 83 -0.37 8.02 12.83
N LEU A 84 0.53 8.61 13.62
CA LEU A 84 1.01 8.02 14.88
C LEU A 84 -0.09 7.95 15.94
N ASN A 85 -0.98 8.93 15.97
CA ASN A 85 -2.10 9.00 16.91
C ASN A 85 -3.25 8.05 16.51
N ARG A 86 -3.39 7.78 15.21
CA ARG A 86 -4.47 6.97 14.65
C ARG A 86 -4.03 5.55 14.26
N TRP A 87 -2.96 5.05 14.85
CA TRP A 87 -2.36 3.75 14.50
C TRP A 87 -3.37 2.59 14.49
N ASP A 88 -4.23 2.51 15.50
CA ASP A 88 -5.20 1.43 15.62
C ASP A 88 -6.28 1.53 14.52
N ALA A 89 -6.78 2.73 14.25
CA ALA A 89 -7.73 2.98 13.16
C ALA A 89 -7.12 2.66 11.78
N TYR A 90 -5.82 2.95 11.59
CA TYR A 90 -5.09 2.54 10.40
C TYR A 90 -5.00 1.02 10.30
N SER A 91 -4.65 0.33 11.38
CA SER A 91 -4.52 -1.13 11.40
C SER A 91 -5.84 -1.80 11.02
N GLU A 92 -6.95 -1.37 11.60
CA GLU A 92 -8.30 -1.86 11.26
C GLU A 92 -8.66 -1.60 9.79
N ALA A 93 -8.39 -0.39 9.29
CA ALA A 93 -8.69 -0.04 7.91
C ALA A 93 -7.83 -0.82 6.90
N ILE A 94 -6.57 -1.10 7.24
CA ILE A 94 -5.65 -1.93 6.45
C ILE A 94 -6.15 -3.38 6.41
N ASP A 95 -6.41 -3.99 7.56
CA ASP A 95 -6.85 -5.37 7.67
C ASP A 95 -8.15 -5.60 6.91
N GLU A 96 -9.13 -4.69 7.04
CA GLU A 96 -10.36 -4.74 6.27
C GLU A 96 -10.11 -4.59 4.77
N THR A 97 -9.27 -3.66 4.37
CA THR A 97 -8.96 -3.43 2.95
C THR A 97 -8.28 -4.64 2.33
N LEU A 98 -7.24 -5.16 2.98
CA LEU A 98 -6.52 -6.33 2.48
C LEU A 98 -7.44 -7.56 2.41
N SER A 99 -8.23 -7.83 3.46
CA SER A 99 -9.13 -9.00 3.49
C SER A 99 -10.23 -8.93 2.44
N LYS A 100 -10.82 -7.76 2.20
CA LYS A 100 -11.91 -7.59 1.22
C LYS A 100 -11.43 -7.56 -0.22
N THR A 101 -10.16 -7.28 -0.46
CA THR A 101 -9.63 -7.07 -1.81
C THR A 101 -8.47 -8.00 -2.17
N ASN A 102 -8.23 -9.04 -1.37
CA ASN A 102 -7.29 -10.10 -1.69
C ASN A 102 -7.98 -11.12 -2.60
N LEU A 103 -7.95 -10.87 -3.89
CA LEU A 103 -8.66 -11.66 -4.88
C LEU A 103 -7.71 -12.66 -5.55
N ASP A 104 -8.24 -13.83 -5.98
CA ASP A 104 -7.42 -14.90 -6.59
C ASP A 104 -6.69 -14.42 -7.84
N HIS A 105 -7.32 -13.56 -8.63
CA HIS A 105 -6.75 -13.00 -9.84
C HIS A 105 -5.79 -11.83 -9.58
N SER A 106 -5.90 -11.15 -8.44
CA SER A 106 -5.05 -10.02 -8.05
C SER A 106 -4.74 -10.04 -6.55
N PRO A 107 -3.88 -10.97 -6.09
CA PRO A 107 -3.56 -11.09 -4.68
C PRO A 107 -2.67 -9.97 -4.16
N TRP A 108 -2.75 -9.68 -2.87
CA TRP A 108 -1.83 -8.79 -2.19
C TRP A 108 -0.52 -9.49 -1.82
N HIS A 109 0.59 -8.87 -2.18
CA HIS A 109 1.91 -9.23 -1.68
C HIS A 109 2.29 -8.33 -0.50
N VAL A 110 2.17 -8.84 0.72
CA VAL A 110 2.55 -8.10 1.93
C VAL A 110 4.06 -8.23 2.12
N VAL A 111 4.77 -7.12 2.00
CA VAL A 111 6.23 -7.04 2.12
C VAL A 111 6.61 -6.30 3.39
N ARG A 112 7.39 -6.91 4.27
CA ARG A 112 7.95 -6.24 5.44
C ARG A 112 8.94 -5.16 5.00
N ALA A 113 8.68 -3.92 5.36
CA ALA A 113 9.39 -2.74 4.85
C ALA A 113 10.14 -1.93 5.93
N ASP A 114 10.41 -2.53 7.09
CA ASP A 114 11.28 -1.93 8.12
C ASP A 114 12.68 -1.71 7.55
N ASP A 115 13.25 -2.70 6.84
CA ASP A 115 14.47 -2.55 6.07
C ASP A 115 14.16 -2.27 4.61
N LYS A 116 14.40 -1.03 4.19
CA LYS A 116 14.13 -0.57 2.81
C LYS A 116 14.89 -1.33 1.73
N ARG A 117 16.12 -1.81 2.03
CA ARG A 117 16.93 -2.55 1.03
C ARG A 117 16.35 -3.93 0.81
N ARG A 118 16.01 -4.63 1.89
CA ARG A 118 15.36 -5.95 1.82
C ARG A 118 13.98 -5.86 1.16
N ALA A 119 13.19 -4.85 1.50
CA ALA A 119 11.88 -4.64 0.88
C ALA A 119 12.00 -4.43 -0.64
N ARG A 120 12.95 -3.62 -1.10
CA ARG A 120 13.21 -3.41 -2.55
C ARG A 120 13.57 -4.72 -3.26
N LEU A 121 14.47 -5.52 -2.65
CA LEU A 121 14.84 -6.81 -3.22
C LEU A 121 13.64 -7.76 -3.29
N ALA A 122 12.85 -7.85 -2.22
CA ALA A 122 11.66 -8.69 -2.19
C ALA A 122 10.63 -8.29 -3.27
N VAL A 123 10.36 -6.99 -3.41
CA VAL A 123 9.46 -6.48 -4.47
C VAL A 123 9.99 -6.83 -5.87
N MET A 124 11.27 -6.58 -6.14
CA MET A 124 11.86 -6.92 -7.45
C MET A 124 11.82 -8.43 -7.72
N GLN A 125 12.15 -9.26 -6.75
CA GLN A 125 12.09 -10.71 -6.88
C GLN A 125 10.67 -11.19 -7.16
N THR A 126 9.67 -10.67 -6.44
CA THR A 126 8.27 -11.00 -6.65
C THR A 126 7.81 -10.61 -8.05
N ILE A 127 8.16 -9.42 -8.54
CA ILE A 127 7.85 -9.01 -9.91
C ILE A 127 8.50 -9.94 -10.92
N LEU A 128 9.81 -10.15 -10.81
CA LEU A 128 10.56 -10.98 -11.76
C LEU A 128 10.10 -12.43 -11.76
N SER A 129 9.64 -12.96 -10.62
CA SER A 129 9.14 -14.34 -10.56
C SER A 129 7.86 -14.56 -11.37
N GLN A 130 7.11 -13.50 -11.68
CA GLN A 130 5.84 -13.59 -12.42
C GLN A 130 6.01 -13.50 -13.95
N PHE A 131 7.22 -13.24 -14.43
CA PHE A 131 7.50 -13.12 -15.86
C PHE A 131 8.59 -14.09 -16.30
N ASP A 132 8.45 -14.59 -17.52
CA ASP A 132 9.53 -15.30 -18.20
C ASP A 132 10.43 -14.29 -18.91
N TYR A 133 11.72 -14.35 -18.62
CA TYR A 133 12.72 -13.48 -19.23
C TYR A 133 14.03 -14.23 -19.50
N ALA A 134 14.78 -13.79 -20.51
CA ALA A 134 16.06 -14.38 -20.86
C ALA A 134 17.06 -14.24 -19.68
N GLY A 135 17.70 -15.35 -19.28
CA GLY A 135 18.65 -15.38 -18.16
C GLY A 135 18.03 -15.69 -16.79
N ARG A 136 16.76 -16.08 -16.75
CA ARG A 136 16.15 -16.68 -15.55
C ARG A 136 16.69 -18.12 -15.38
N ASN A 137 17.67 -18.27 -14.49
CA ASN A 137 18.22 -19.58 -14.08
C ASN A 137 17.59 -20.01 -12.75
#